data_8cca9cf7159f411bd9ac1ef4921064bc
#
_entry.id   8cca9cf7159f411bd9ac1ef4921064bc
#
_cell.length_a   1.000
_cell.length_b   1.000
_cell.length_c   1.000
_cell.angle_alpha   90.00
_cell.angle_beta   90.00
_cell.angle_gamma   90.00
#
_symmetry.space_group_name_H-M   'P 1'
#
loop_
_entity.id
_entity.type
_entity.pdbx_description
1 polymer ?
#
loop_
_entity_poly.entity_id
_entity_poly.type
_entity_poly.pdbx_seq_one_letter_code
_entity_poly.pdbx_strand_id
1 'polypeptide(L)'
;MTQLHIHGLAHAFGRDEIFSGIDFNLAAREVVALVGPSGCGKTTLLHLCAGLLDVQEGRIDNDFGNPASMFQQPRLLPWKTTLDNIALGLKAAGIPRQQRLQQASSLALRLGLAAGDLGKFPHQLSGGMQSRVSLARALVLQPYLLLLDEPFAALDIGLKEDLYALLLAEQAARGMGVLMVTHDLMEAVRLADRILVMAAAPGRIVSHLELDLPSVQRSDIWIYQHTAELLQLPAVRESFGLASRAPQTLPHSNRATLQETTVPLTASRARSRC
;
A
#
# COMPACT_ATOMS: atom_id res chain seq x y z
N MET A 1 -0.61 12.41 -18.47
CA MET A 1 -1.35 11.33 -17.76
C MET A 1 -1.17 11.59 -16.27
N THR A 2 -2.22 11.46 -15.47
CA THR A 2 -2.16 11.70 -14.00
C THR A 2 -1.31 10.63 -13.35
N GLN A 3 -0.26 11.01 -12.59
CA GLN A 3 0.69 10.09 -12.00
C GLN A 3 1.38 10.68 -10.77
N LEU A 4 1.95 9.81 -9.96
CA LEU A 4 2.89 10.13 -8.89
C LEU A 4 4.29 9.72 -9.35
N HIS A 5 5.22 10.64 -9.39
CA HIS A 5 6.63 10.35 -9.69
C HIS A 5 7.50 10.61 -8.48
N ILE A 6 8.38 9.68 -8.20
CA ILE A 6 9.38 9.75 -7.15
C ILE A 6 10.75 9.66 -7.81
N HIS A 7 11.60 10.65 -7.55
CA HIS A 7 12.90 10.80 -8.19
C HIS A 7 14.00 10.95 -7.15
N GLY A 8 14.92 9.99 -7.11
CA GLY A 8 16.13 10.02 -6.29
C GLY A 8 15.86 10.31 -4.82
N LEU A 9 14.72 9.85 -4.28
CA LEU A 9 14.28 10.21 -2.95
C LEU A 9 15.19 9.60 -1.89
N ALA A 10 15.70 10.42 -0.96
CA ALA A 10 16.42 9.99 0.22
C ALA A 10 15.86 10.65 1.48
N HIS A 11 15.92 9.93 2.60
CA HIS A 11 15.45 10.41 3.88
C HIS A 11 16.24 9.82 5.04
N ALA A 12 16.51 10.65 6.06
CA ALA A 12 17.20 10.25 7.29
C ALA A 12 16.52 10.87 8.51
N PHE A 13 16.55 10.16 9.63
CA PHE A 13 16.21 10.72 10.94
C PHE A 13 17.49 10.95 11.74
N GLY A 14 17.89 12.21 11.88
CA GLY A 14 19.15 12.56 12.50
C GLY A 14 20.36 12.03 11.70
N ARG A 15 21.07 11.02 12.22
CA ARG A 15 22.22 10.38 11.54
C ARG A 15 21.84 9.06 10.88
N ASP A 16 20.65 8.56 11.11
CA ASP A 16 20.22 7.27 10.63
C ASP A 16 19.57 7.41 9.24
N GLU A 17 20.28 6.99 8.20
CA GLU A 17 19.77 6.93 6.84
C GLU A 17 18.72 5.83 6.75
N ILE A 18 17.48 6.22 6.42
CA ILE A 18 16.36 5.29 6.31
C ILE A 18 16.36 4.64 4.94
N PHE A 19 16.47 5.46 3.88
CA PHE A 19 16.61 5.00 2.50
C PHE A 19 17.26 6.07 1.63
N SER A 20 17.82 5.65 0.50
CA SER A 20 18.39 6.54 -0.51
C SER A 20 18.16 6.03 -1.93
N GLY A 21 18.09 6.99 -2.86
CA GLY A 21 17.98 6.70 -4.29
C GLY A 21 16.70 5.95 -4.65
N ILE A 22 15.55 6.29 -4.04
CA ILE A 22 14.28 5.68 -4.38
C ILE A 22 13.71 6.36 -5.63
N ASP A 23 13.50 5.56 -6.68
CA ASP A 23 12.94 5.98 -7.95
C ASP A 23 11.79 5.05 -8.37
N PHE A 24 10.58 5.56 -8.54
CA PHE A 24 9.47 4.87 -9.18
C PHE A 24 8.36 5.83 -9.57
N ASN A 25 7.42 5.35 -10.34
CA ASN A 25 6.18 6.06 -10.67
C ASN A 25 4.96 5.20 -10.33
N LEU A 26 3.82 5.85 -10.17
CA LEU A 26 2.50 5.23 -10.04
C LEU A 26 1.54 5.96 -10.96
N ALA A 27 0.91 5.24 -11.88
CA ALA A 27 -0.06 5.80 -12.80
C ALA A 27 -1.50 5.76 -12.24
N ALA A 28 -2.39 6.57 -12.84
CA ALA A 28 -3.82 6.43 -12.62
C ALA A 28 -4.27 5.01 -13.04
N ARG A 29 -5.20 4.44 -12.32
CA ARG A 29 -5.73 3.06 -12.48
C ARG A 29 -4.72 1.95 -12.17
N GLU A 30 -3.59 2.26 -11.60
CA GLU A 30 -2.56 1.30 -11.22
C GLU A 30 -2.59 1.04 -9.72
N VAL A 31 -2.38 -0.21 -9.33
CA VAL A 31 -2.10 -0.63 -7.95
C VAL A 31 -0.64 -1.05 -7.87
N VAL A 32 0.16 -0.31 -7.12
CA VAL A 32 1.57 -0.65 -6.84
C VAL A 32 1.68 -1.12 -5.41
N ALA A 33 2.22 -2.32 -5.21
CA ALA A 33 2.56 -2.83 -3.89
C ALA A 33 4.05 -2.65 -3.60
N LEU A 34 4.37 -2.02 -2.47
CA LEU A 34 5.73 -1.93 -1.94
C LEU A 34 5.91 -2.98 -0.86
N VAL A 35 6.75 -3.98 -1.11
CA VAL A 35 7.02 -5.07 -0.19
C VAL A 35 8.45 -5.04 0.31
N GLY A 36 8.71 -5.58 1.51
CA GLY A 36 10.05 -5.64 2.08
C GLY A 36 10.01 -5.89 3.58
N PRO A 37 11.18 -6.11 4.21
CA PRO A 37 11.27 -6.39 5.65
C PRO A 37 10.82 -5.21 6.51
N SER A 38 10.55 -5.49 7.78
CA SER A 38 10.29 -4.42 8.76
C SER A 38 11.49 -3.50 8.90
N GLY A 39 11.25 -2.20 9.02
CA GLY A 39 12.30 -1.21 9.20
C GLY A 39 13.02 -0.75 7.92
N CYS A 40 12.67 -1.26 6.72
CA CYS A 40 13.31 -0.80 5.47
C CYS A 40 12.81 0.58 4.97
N GLY A 41 11.90 1.25 5.69
CA GLY A 41 11.46 2.61 5.37
C GLY A 41 10.15 2.74 4.60
N LYS A 42 9.38 1.65 4.35
CA LYS A 42 8.11 1.68 3.59
C LYS A 42 7.10 2.69 4.12
N THR A 43 6.82 2.67 5.42
CA THR A 43 5.93 3.63 6.08
C THR A 43 6.44 5.07 5.97
N THR A 44 7.75 5.29 6.08
CA THR A 44 8.37 6.62 5.92
C THR A 44 8.18 7.12 4.49
N LEU A 45 8.41 6.26 3.49
CA LEU A 45 8.16 6.59 2.08
C LEU A 45 6.70 6.94 1.84
N LEU A 46 5.77 6.16 2.40
CA LEU A 46 4.34 6.44 2.29
C LEU A 46 3.97 7.79 2.94
N HIS A 47 4.57 8.13 4.09
CA HIS A 47 4.36 9.42 4.74
C HIS A 47 4.89 10.61 3.92
N LEU A 48 6.01 10.45 3.23
CA LEU A 48 6.52 11.46 2.30
C LEU A 48 5.56 11.64 1.10
N CYS A 49 5.07 10.55 0.52
CA CYS A 49 4.05 10.60 -0.54
C CYS A 49 2.73 11.24 -0.07
N ALA A 50 2.41 11.12 1.21
CA ALA A 50 1.24 11.75 1.82
C ALA A 50 1.44 13.23 2.16
N GLY A 51 2.66 13.77 2.03
CA GLY A 51 3.00 15.13 2.47
C GLY A 51 3.00 15.31 3.99
N LEU A 52 3.16 14.22 4.75
CA LEU A 52 3.23 14.23 6.21
C LEU A 52 4.65 14.40 6.75
N LEU A 53 5.64 14.23 5.89
CA LEU A 53 7.05 14.50 6.13
C LEU A 53 7.59 15.36 5.00
N ASP A 54 8.53 16.23 5.32
CA ASP A 54 9.22 17.07 4.33
C ASP A 54 10.24 16.24 3.54
N VAL A 55 10.31 16.46 2.24
CA VAL A 55 11.32 15.85 1.37
C VAL A 55 12.67 16.48 1.66
N GLN A 56 13.65 15.66 2.06
CA GLN A 56 15.00 16.12 2.37
C GLN A 56 15.89 16.13 1.14
N GLU A 57 15.80 15.09 0.31
CA GLU A 57 16.58 14.93 -0.92
C GLU A 57 15.72 14.22 -1.97
N GLY A 58 15.90 14.59 -3.24
CA GLY A 58 15.08 14.09 -4.34
C GLY A 58 13.81 14.92 -4.55
N ARG A 59 12.81 14.34 -5.22
CA ARG A 59 11.57 15.01 -5.56
C ARG A 59 10.39 14.07 -5.64
N ILE A 60 9.21 14.55 -5.24
CA ILE A 60 7.92 13.90 -5.42
C ILE A 60 7.03 14.83 -6.24
N ASP A 61 6.69 14.40 -7.46
CA ASP A 61 5.74 15.10 -8.32
C ASP A 61 4.41 14.33 -8.28
N ASN A 62 3.35 14.98 -7.82
CA ASN A 62 2.04 14.37 -7.62
C ASN A 62 0.95 15.12 -8.38
N ASP A 63 0.48 14.54 -9.50
CA ASP A 63 -0.59 15.09 -10.34
C ASP A 63 -2.00 14.74 -9.84
N PHE A 64 -2.13 13.83 -8.87
CA PHE A 64 -3.43 13.40 -8.34
C PHE A 64 -4.09 14.41 -7.39
N GLY A 65 -3.33 15.38 -6.90
CA GLY A 65 -3.77 16.29 -5.84
C GLY A 65 -3.64 15.66 -4.45
N ASN A 66 -4.57 15.97 -3.54
CA ASN A 66 -4.49 15.53 -2.17
C ASN A 66 -4.76 14.01 -2.03
N PRO A 67 -3.78 13.22 -1.57
CA PRO A 67 -3.98 11.80 -1.35
C PRO A 67 -4.84 11.54 -0.11
N ALA A 68 -5.55 10.41 -0.09
CA ALA A 68 -6.08 9.86 1.14
C ALA A 68 -5.17 8.76 1.65
N SER A 69 -4.98 8.70 2.98
CA SER A 69 -4.06 7.75 3.60
C SER A 69 -4.77 6.91 4.66
N MET A 70 -4.44 5.62 4.68
CA MET A 70 -4.72 4.70 5.78
C MET A 70 -3.41 4.31 6.43
N PHE A 71 -3.30 4.54 7.73
CA PHE A 71 -2.10 4.21 8.52
C PHE A 71 -2.19 2.78 9.06
N GLN A 72 -1.07 2.14 9.31
CA GLN A 72 -0.96 0.82 9.92
C GLN A 72 -1.77 0.73 11.24
N GLN A 73 -1.64 1.74 12.11
CA GLN A 73 -2.55 1.91 13.23
C GLN A 73 -3.76 2.73 12.77
N PRO A 74 -5.00 2.34 13.04
CA PRO A 74 -6.21 3.04 12.56
C PRO A 74 -6.32 4.51 12.94
N ARG A 75 -5.64 4.97 14.01
CA ARG A 75 -5.61 6.36 14.49
C ARG A 75 -6.99 7.01 14.49
N LEU A 76 -7.98 6.27 14.98
CA LEU A 76 -9.35 6.78 15.15
C LEU A 76 -9.39 7.78 16.31
N LEU A 77 -10.22 8.81 16.17
CA LEU A 77 -10.44 9.77 17.24
C LEU A 77 -11.26 9.09 18.35
N PRO A 78 -10.70 8.87 19.55
CA PRO A 78 -11.34 8.05 20.59
C PRO A 78 -12.65 8.65 21.14
N TRP A 79 -12.83 9.96 21.02
CA TRP A 79 -14.02 10.70 21.44
C TRP A 79 -15.07 10.85 20.34
N LYS A 80 -14.88 10.21 19.18
CA LYS A 80 -15.82 10.23 18.07
C LYS A 80 -16.38 8.83 17.82
N THR A 81 -17.64 8.77 17.42
CA THR A 81 -18.25 7.52 16.99
C THR A 81 -17.62 6.98 15.70
N THR A 82 -17.90 5.73 15.37
CA THR A 82 -17.56 5.12 14.07
C THR A 82 -17.96 6.00 12.90
N LEU A 83 -19.22 6.41 12.89
CA LEU A 83 -19.78 7.24 11.82
C LEU A 83 -19.11 8.61 11.73
N ASP A 84 -18.84 9.25 12.86
CA ASP A 84 -18.18 10.55 12.91
C ASP A 84 -16.68 10.46 12.52
N ASN A 85 -16.00 9.33 12.82
CA ASN A 85 -14.64 9.08 12.37
C ASN A 85 -14.58 8.97 10.83
N ILE A 86 -15.50 8.21 10.23
CA ILE A 86 -15.58 8.07 8.76
C ILE A 86 -15.89 9.43 8.12
N ALA A 87 -16.88 10.16 8.65
CA ALA A 87 -17.33 11.42 8.10
C ALA A 87 -16.36 12.60 8.32
N LEU A 88 -15.21 12.40 8.98
CA LEU A 88 -14.33 13.48 9.41
C LEU A 88 -13.79 14.30 8.23
N GLY A 89 -13.28 13.63 7.20
CA GLY A 89 -12.75 14.31 6.02
C GLY A 89 -13.84 15.08 5.24
N LEU A 90 -15.03 14.51 5.11
CA LEU A 90 -16.17 15.19 4.49
C LEU A 90 -16.60 16.44 5.29
N LYS A 91 -16.44 16.41 6.63
CA LYS A 91 -16.67 17.60 7.47
C LYS A 91 -15.66 18.69 7.14
N ALA A 92 -14.38 18.34 7.01
CA ALA A 92 -13.32 19.29 6.64
C ALA A 92 -13.53 19.87 5.24
N ALA A 93 -14.11 19.08 4.31
CA ALA A 93 -14.50 19.53 2.96
C ALA A 93 -15.78 20.37 2.94
N GLY A 94 -16.38 20.71 4.08
CA GLY A 94 -17.56 21.58 4.17
C GLY A 94 -18.88 20.87 3.82
N ILE A 95 -18.92 19.56 3.66
CA ILE A 95 -20.14 18.82 3.31
C ILE A 95 -21.19 18.91 4.44
N PRO A 96 -22.46 19.22 4.14
CA PRO A 96 -23.52 19.34 5.13
C PRO A 96 -23.67 18.07 5.98
N ARG A 97 -24.05 18.22 7.27
CA ARG A 97 -24.07 17.12 8.24
C ARG A 97 -24.89 15.92 7.76
N GLN A 98 -26.07 16.14 7.26
CA GLN A 98 -26.96 15.06 6.81
C GLN A 98 -26.31 14.27 5.67
N GLN A 99 -25.80 14.96 4.66
CA GLN A 99 -25.18 14.34 3.48
C GLN A 99 -23.91 13.54 3.84
N ARG A 100 -23.00 14.12 4.66
CA ARG A 100 -21.77 13.42 5.05
C ARG A 100 -22.02 12.18 5.90
N LEU A 101 -23.02 12.21 6.81
CA LEU A 101 -23.37 11.05 7.60
C LEU A 101 -24.02 9.95 6.76
N GLN A 102 -24.84 10.31 5.77
CA GLN A 102 -25.42 9.37 4.83
C GLN A 102 -24.33 8.68 3.98
N GLN A 103 -23.38 9.44 3.42
CA GLN A 103 -22.28 8.89 2.65
C GLN A 103 -21.39 7.97 3.51
N ALA A 104 -21.04 8.40 4.72
CA ALA A 104 -20.25 7.62 5.66
C ALA A 104 -20.96 6.32 6.06
N SER A 105 -22.27 6.37 6.35
CA SER A 105 -23.06 5.18 6.69
C SER A 105 -23.15 4.19 5.54
N SER A 106 -23.44 4.66 4.32
CA SER A 106 -23.51 3.81 3.13
C SER A 106 -22.19 3.08 2.89
N LEU A 107 -21.06 3.79 2.98
CA LEU A 107 -19.75 3.19 2.79
C LEU A 107 -19.37 2.22 3.92
N ALA A 108 -19.70 2.57 5.17
CA ALA A 108 -19.47 1.70 6.33
C ALA A 108 -20.16 0.33 6.18
N LEU A 109 -21.44 0.35 5.74
CA LEU A 109 -22.20 -0.89 5.50
C LEU A 109 -21.60 -1.71 4.35
N ARG A 110 -21.13 -1.08 3.27
CA ARG A 110 -20.43 -1.76 2.17
C ARG A 110 -19.12 -2.40 2.61
N LEU A 111 -18.44 -1.82 3.60
CA LEU A 111 -17.23 -2.36 4.22
C LEU A 111 -17.53 -3.41 5.31
N GLY A 112 -18.77 -3.90 5.39
CA GLY A 112 -19.16 -4.97 6.31
C GLY A 112 -19.26 -4.54 7.78
N LEU A 113 -19.39 -3.24 8.06
CA LEU A 113 -19.74 -2.77 9.40
C LEU A 113 -21.27 -2.88 9.57
N ALA A 114 -21.74 -3.38 10.72
CA ALA A 114 -23.18 -3.44 10.98
C ALA A 114 -23.76 -2.07 11.34
N ALA A 115 -25.04 -1.84 11.07
CA ALA A 115 -25.71 -0.59 11.41
C ALA A 115 -25.60 -0.24 12.91
N GLY A 116 -25.64 -1.26 13.78
CA GLY A 116 -25.46 -1.11 15.23
C GLY A 116 -24.06 -0.67 15.65
N ASP A 117 -23.05 -0.78 14.76
CA ASP A 117 -21.67 -0.39 15.06
C ASP A 117 -21.39 1.08 14.76
N LEU A 118 -22.27 1.74 13.99
CA LEU A 118 -22.06 3.12 13.55
C LEU A 118 -22.03 4.13 14.72
N GLY A 119 -22.77 3.83 15.79
CA GLY A 119 -22.78 4.64 17.00
C GLY A 119 -21.68 4.32 18.02
N LYS A 120 -20.93 3.23 17.84
CA LYS A 120 -19.89 2.79 18.76
C LYS A 120 -18.65 3.69 18.69
N PHE A 121 -17.94 3.79 19.81
CA PHE A 121 -16.63 4.44 19.90
C PHE A 121 -15.50 3.45 19.60
N PRO A 122 -14.29 3.92 19.23
CA PRO A 122 -13.17 3.04 18.86
C PRO A 122 -12.86 1.94 19.88
N HIS A 123 -12.91 2.23 21.18
CA HIS A 123 -12.64 1.24 22.25
C HIS A 123 -13.69 0.11 22.35
N GLN A 124 -14.86 0.26 21.68
CA GLN A 124 -15.92 -0.74 21.62
C GLN A 124 -15.85 -1.60 20.35
N LEU A 125 -14.87 -1.33 19.47
CA LEU A 125 -14.67 -2.03 18.21
C LEU A 125 -13.50 -3.01 18.29
N SER A 126 -13.61 -4.15 17.64
CA SER A 126 -12.46 -5.04 17.42
C SER A 126 -11.39 -4.37 16.54
N GLY A 127 -10.15 -4.87 16.57
CA GLY A 127 -9.06 -4.34 15.73
C GLY A 127 -9.42 -4.34 14.23
N GLY A 128 -10.02 -5.44 13.74
CA GLY A 128 -10.49 -5.52 12.35
C GLY A 128 -11.60 -4.53 12.03
N MET A 129 -12.53 -4.25 12.97
CA MET A 129 -13.53 -3.20 12.78
C MET A 129 -12.89 -1.81 12.73
N GLN A 130 -11.89 -1.53 13.59
CA GLN A 130 -11.17 -0.27 13.57
C GLN A 130 -10.42 -0.06 12.24
N SER A 131 -9.81 -1.11 11.69
CA SER A 131 -9.14 -1.07 10.38
C SER A 131 -10.15 -0.75 9.26
N ARG A 132 -11.32 -1.38 9.26
CA ARG A 132 -12.42 -1.07 8.31
C ARG A 132 -12.91 0.37 8.42
N VAL A 133 -13.03 0.90 9.64
CA VAL A 133 -13.39 2.31 9.86
C VAL A 133 -12.31 3.24 9.29
N SER A 134 -11.04 2.89 9.47
CA SER A 134 -9.91 3.67 8.91
C SER A 134 -9.91 3.64 7.38
N LEU A 135 -10.16 2.49 6.76
CA LEU A 135 -10.30 2.36 5.32
C LEU A 135 -11.50 3.15 4.79
N ALA A 136 -12.66 3.06 5.48
CA ALA A 136 -13.85 3.85 5.15
C ALA A 136 -13.56 5.35 5.21
N ARG A 137 -12.83 5.80 6.23
CA ARG A 137 -12.43 7.21 6.38
C ARG A 137 -11.57 7.72 5.23
N ALA A 138 -10.68 6.89 4.69
CA ALA A 138 -9.89 7.22 3.53
C ALA A 138 -10.73 7.23 2.23
N LEU A 139 -11.52 6.19 2.00
CA LEU A 139 -12.31 6.03 0.78
C LEU A 139 -13.50 6.99 0.66
N VAL A 140 -14.08 7.46 1.78
CA VAL A 140 -15.24 8.36 1.76
C VAL A 140 -14.95 9.70 1.08
N LEU A 141 -13.67 10.10 1.05
CA LEU A 141 -13.17 11.30 0.36
C LEU A 141 -13.12 11.14 -1.15
N GLN A 142 -13.34 9.94 -1.66
CA GLN A 142 -13.28 9.62 -3.08
C GLN A 142 -11.95 10.05 -3.74
N PRO A 143 -10.80 9.66 -3.17
CA PRO A 143 -9.51 10.15 -3.63
C PRO A 143 -9.15 9.60 -5.01
N TYR A 144 -8.29 10.34 -5.74
CA TYR A 144 -7.63 9.84 -6.95
C TYR A 144 -6.31 9.12 -6.65
N LEU A 145 -5.72 9.36 -5.47
CA LEU A 145 -4.55 8.64 -4.95
C LEU A 145 -4.84 8.12 -3.56
N LEU A 146 -4.72 6.81 -3.38
CA LEU A 146 -4.92 6.14 -2.11
C LEU A 146 -3.60 5.52 -1.64
N LEU A 147 -3.19 5.86 -0.43
CA LEU A 147 -1.96 5.39 0.22
C LEU A 147 -2.35 4.47 1.38
N LEU A 148 -1.93 3.21 1.33
CA LEU A 148 -2.33 2.18 2.28
C LEU A 148 -1.10 1.58 2.99
N ASP A 149 -1.06 1.66 4.31
CA ASP A 149 -0.01 1.05 5.13
C ASP A 149 -0.56 -0.17 5.88
N GLU A 150 -0.20 -1.36 5.42
CA GLU A 150 -0.64 -2.67 5.93
C GLU A 150 -2.17 -2.76 6.16
N PRO A 151 -2.99 -2.44 5.15
CA PRO A 151 -4.42 -2.19 5.35
C PRO A 151 -5.21 -3.40 5.85
N PHE A 152 -4.73 -4.61 5.61
CA PHE A 152 -5.46 -5.84 5.88
C PHE A 152 -4.80 -6.75 6.93
N ALA A 153 -3.69 -6.32 7.55
CA ALA A 153 -2.91 -7.14 8.50
C ALA A 153 -3.73 -7.65 9.71
N ALA A 154 -4.72 -6.86 10.17
CA ALA A 154 -5.54 -7.19 11.35
C ALA A 154 -6.88 -7.87 11.02
N LEU A 155 -7.05 -8.41 9.81
CA LEU A 155 -8.32 -8.93 9.31
C LEU A 155 -8.29 -10.45 9.15
N ASP A 156 -9.44 -11.09 9.42
CA ASP A 156 -9.67 -12.50 9.15
C ASP A 156 -9.73 -12.78 7.64
N ILE A 157 -9.37 -14.00 7.22
CA ILE A 157 -9.22 -14.40 5.81
C ILE A 157 -10.48 -14.12 5.00
N GLY A 158 -11.67 -14.54 5.48
CA GLY A 158 -12.93 -14.34 4.74
C GLY A 158 -13.26 -12.87 4.54
N LEU A 159 -12.96 -12.02 5.53
CA LEU A 159 -13.17 -10.59 5.44
C LEU A 159 -12.17 -9.89 4.51
N LYS A 160 -10.93 -10.40 4.43
CA LYS A 160 -9.94 -9.88 3.48
C LYS A 160 -10.44 -9.95 2.04
N GLU A 161 -11.03 -11.08 1.64
CA GLU A 161 -11.52 -11.28 0.27
C GLU A 161 -12.59 -10.24 -0.12
N ASP A 162 -13.56 -10.00 0.76
CA ASP A 162 -14.60 -8.99 0.52
C ASP A 162 -14.01 -7.59 0.36
N LEU A 163 -13.00 -7.25 1.17
CA LEU A 163 -12.35 -5.95 1.13
C LEU A 163 -11.41 -5.79 -0.06
N TYR A 164 -10.75 -6.85 -0.50
CA TYR A 164 -9.96 -6.86 -1.73
C TYR A 164 -10.85 -6.57 -2.95
N ALA A 165 -11.97 -7.28 -3.06
CA ALA A 165 -12.93 -7.06 -4.13
C ALA A 165 -13.49 -5.62 -4.12
N LEU A 166 -13.80 -5.09 -2.94
CA LEU A 166 -14.29 -3.71 -2.79
C LEU A 166 -13.21 -2.69 -3.17
N LEU A 167 -11.96 -2.86 -2.71
CA LEU A 167 -10.86 -1.95 -3.04
C LEU A 167 -10.64 -1.90 -4.56
N LEU A 168 -10.59 -3.07 -5.22
CA LEU A 168 -10.41 -3.16 -6.66
C LEU A 168 -11.59 -2.56 -7.43
N ALA A 169 -12.83 -2.77 -6.95
CA ALA A 169 -14.01 -2.15 -7.55
C ALA A 169 -14.00 -0.61 -7.43
N GLU A 170 -13.63 -0.06 -6.27
CA GLU A 170 -13.50 1.40 -6.08
C GLU A 170 -12.35 1.97 -6.92
N GLN A 171 -11.22 1.26 -7.01
CA GLN A 171 -10.06 1.63 -7.81
C GLN A 171 -10.46 1.70 -9.30
N ALA A 172 -11.10 0.66 -9.83
CA ALA A 172 -11.53 0.60 -11.23
C ALA A 172 -12.59 1.67 -11.56
N ALA A 173 -13.60 1.84 -10.69
CA ALA A 173 -14.70 2.78 -10.91
C ALA A 173 -14.23 4.25 -10.96
N ARG A 174 -13.18 4.59 -10.23
CA ARG A 174 -12.67 5.98 -10.11
C ARG A 174 -11.41 6.25 -10.91
N GLY A 175 -10.77 5.22 -11.42
CA GLY A 175 -9.45 5.35 -12.03
C GLY A 175 -8.37 5.77 -11.02
N MET A 176 -8.53 5.35 -9.77
CA MET A 176 -7.67 5.70 -8.64
C MET A 176 -6.31 5.01 -8.76
N GLY A 177 -5.20 5.74 -8.51
CA GLY A 177 -3.90 5.15 -8.24
C GLY A 177 -3.82 4.68 -6.78
N VAL A 178 -3.27 3.50 -6.54
CA VAL A 178 -3.11 2.94 -5.18
C VAL A 178 -1.67 2.57 -4.93
N LEU A 179 -1.05 3.16 -3.91
CA LEU A 179 0.22 2.70 -3.37
C LEU A 179 -0.04 1.96 -2.05
N MET A 180 0.23 0.66 -2.05
CA MET A 180 0.00 -0.20 -0.90
C MET A 180 1.33 -0.70 -0.34
N VAL A 181 1.54 -0.53 0.95
CA VAL A 181 2.64 -1.15 1.69
C VAL A 181 2.11 -2.41 2.36
N THR A 182 2.79 -3.53 2.15
CA THR A 182 2.47 -4.79 2.83
C THR A 182 3.73 -5.64 3.01
N HIS A 183 3.75 -6.51 4.00
CA HIS A 183 4.75 -7.57 4.15
C HIS A 183 4.22 -8.93 3.65
N ASP A 184 2.95 -9.00 3.27
CA ASP A 184 2.30 -10.20 2.73
C ASP A 184 2.44 -10.23 1.20
N LEU A 185 3.34 -11.10 0.72
CA LEU A 185 3.59 -11.26 -0.72
C LEU A 185 2.37 -11.80 -1.48
N MET A 186 1.55 -12.63 -0.83
CA MET A 186 0.33 -13.17 -1.44
C MET A 186 -0.69 -12.05 -1.66
N GLU A 187 -0.82 -11.14 -0.70
CA GLU A 187 -1.66 -9.95 -0.81
C GLU A 187 -1.18 -9.04 -1.93
N ALA A 188 0.14 -8.81 -2.03
CA ALA A 188 0.72 -8.06 -3.13
C ALA A 188 0.44 -8.69 -4.49
N VAL A 189 0.65 -10.01 -4.64
CA VAL A 189 0.35 -10.76 -5.88
C VAL A 189 -1.14 -10.75 -6.21
N ARG A 190 -2.02 -10.74 -5.23
CA ARG A 190 -3.47 -10.70 -5.45
C ARG A 190 -3.95 -9.36 -5.99
N LEU A 191 -3.43 -8.24 -5.47
CA LEU A 191 -4.01 -6.92 -5.67
C LEU A 191 -3.24 -6.03 -6.64
N ALA A 192 -1.90 -6.12 -6.65
CA ALA A 192 -1.07 -5.16 -7.37
C ALA A 192 -0.97 -5.48 -8.86
N ASP A 193 -0.82 -4.45 -9.67
CA ASP A 193 -0.40 -4.57 -11.07
C ASP A 193 1.13 -4.68 -11.14
N ARG A 194 1.82 -4.04 -10.18
CA ARG A 194 3.27 -4.04 -10.09
C ARG A 194 3.72 -4.12 -8.62
N ILE A 195 4.79 -4.90 -8.37
CA ILE A 195 5.37 -5.08 -7.05
C ILE A 195 6.78 -4.48 -7.04
N LEU A 196 7.05 -3.60 -6.08
CA LEU A 196 8.36 -3.04 -5.79
C LEU A 196 8.92 -3.74 -4.56
N VAL A 197 10.10 -4.36 -4.69
CA VAL A 197 10.77 -5.03 -3.57
C VAL A 197 11.78 -4.09 -2.96
N MET A 198 11.64 -3.81 -1.68
CA MET A 198 12.53 -2.92 -0.94
C MET A 198 13.41 -3.72 0.02
N ALA A 199 14.72 -3.56 -0.07
CA ALA A 199 15.69 -4.08 0.89
C ALA A 199 15.92 -3.07 2.02
N ALA A 200 16.50 -3.55 3.13
CA ALA A 200 16.86 -2.72 4.29
C ALA A 200 18.36 -2.37 4.33
N ALA A 201 18.70 -1.39 5.18
CA ALA A 201 20.04 -1.03 5.64
C ALA A 201 21.06 -0.54 4.59
N PRO A 202 20.89 0.59 3.93
CA PRO A 202 19.71 1.47 3.91
C PRO A 202 18.61 0.94 2.98
N GLY A 203 17.39 1.46 3.15
CA GLY A 203 16.26 1.11 2.29
C GLY A 203 16.55 1.47 0.83
N ARG A 204 16.31 0.54 -0.09
CA ARG A 204 16.41 0.75 -1.53
C ARG A 204 15.51 -0.20 -2.29
N ILE A 205 15.00 0.22 -3.43
CA ILE A 205 14.26 -0.69 -4.32
C ILE A 205 15.29 -1.56 -5.04
N VAL A 206 15.14 -2.88 -4.92
CA VAL A 206 16.05 -3.88 -5.49
C VAL A 206 15.44 -4.66 -6.65
N SER A 207 14.11 -4.65 -6.77
CA SER A 207 13.43 -5.32 -7.88
C SER A 207 12.10 -4.65 -8.18
N HIS A 208 11.75 -4.59 -9.47
CA HIS A 208 10.46 -4.18 -10.01
C HIS A 208 9.86 -5.38 -10.74
N LEU A 209 8.67 -5.77 -10.36
CA LEU A 209 7.99 -6.96 -10.88
C LEU A 209 6.63 -6.55 -11.43
N GLU A 210 6.40 -6.78 -12.70
CA GLU A 210 5.11 -6.59 -13.35
C GLU A 210 4.34 -7.90 -13.36
N LEU A 211 3.04 -7.83 -13.09
CA LEU A 211 2.15 -8.98 -13.07
C LEU A 211 1.28 -8.97 -14.31
N ASP A 212 1.53 -9.89 -15.24
CA ASP A 212 0.93 -9.91 -16.59
C ASP A 212 -0.59 -10.08 -16.62
N LEU A 213 -1.16 -10.68 -15.56
CA LEU A 213 -2.59 -10.93 -15.48
C LEU A 213 -3.29 -9.88 -14.63
N PRO A 214 -4.36 -9.20 -15.12
CA PRO A 214 -5.16 -8.28 -14.31
C PRO A 214 -5.67 -8.93 -13.03
N SER A 215 -5.66 -8.21 -11.90
CA SER A 215 -6.03 -8.72 -10.56
C SER A 215 -7.38 -9.45 -10.54
N VAL A 216 -8.39 -8.95 -11.26
CA VAL A 216 -9.74 -9.54 -11.34
C VAL A 216 -9.79 -10.90 -12.08
N GLN A 217 -8.73 -11.28 -12.78
CA GLN A 217 -8.63 -12.56 -13.53
C GLN A 217 -7.75 -13.58 -12.81
N ARG A 218 -7.12 -13.22 -11.70
CA ARG A 218 -6.21 -14.10 -10.96
C ARG A 218 -7.00 -15.08 -10.12
N SER A 219 -6.85 -16.38 -10.43
CA SER A 219 -7.35 -17.45 -9.56
C SER A 219 -6.45 -17.64 -8.35
N ASP A 220 -6.95 -18.26 -7.28
CA ASP A 220 -6.14 -18.57 -6.09
C ASP A 220 -4.93 -19.44 -6.45
N ILE A 221 -5.10 -20.42 -7.36
CA ILE A 221 -3.99 -21.26 -7.83
C ILE A 221 -2.91 -20.40 -8.49
N TRP A 222 -3.28 -19.45 -9.33
CA TRP A 222 -2.36 -18.53 -9.98
C TRP A 222 -1.61 -17.68 -8.93
N ILE A 223 -2.33 -17.16 -7.94
CA ILE A 223 -1.75 -16.34 -6.86
C ILE A 223 -0.73 -17.14 -6.05
N TYR A 224 -1.07 -18.39 -5.65
CA TYR A 224 -0.15 -19.26 -4.92
C TYR A 224 1.11 -19.58 -5.73
N GLN A 225 0.97 -19.90 -7.02
CA GLN A 225 2.11 -20.20 -7.89
C GLN A 225 3.04 -19.01 -8.03
N HIS A 226 2.51 -17.83 -8.36
CA HIS A 226 3.31 -16.62 -8.53
C HIS A 226 3.93 -16.12 -7.23
N THR A 227 3.25 -16.28 -6.09
CA THR A 227 3.85 -16.00 -4.78
C THR A 227 5.03 -16.95 -4.51
N ALA A 228 4.91 -18.22 -4.85
CA ALA A 228 6.00 -19.18 -4.72
C ALA A 228 7.17 -18.85 -5.66
N GLU A 229 6.91 -18.40 -6.88
CA GLU A 229 7.92 -17.94 -7.84
C GLU A 229 8.64 -16.70 -7.33
N LEU A 230 7.91 -15.69 -6.83
CA LEU A 230 8.47 -14.49 -6.19
C LEU A 230 9.42 -14.85 -5.05
N LEU A 231 9.03 -15.79 -4.20
CA LEU A 231 9.85 -16.27 -3.09
C LEU A 231 11.13 -17.02 -3.54
N GLN A 232 11.25 -17.40 -4.83
CA GLN A 232 12.48 -17.98 -5.37
C GLN A 232 13.43 -16.92 -5.96
N LEU A 233 12.96 -15.69 -6.22
CA LEU A 233 13.81 -14.63 -6.76
C LEU A 233 14.91 -14.25 -5.76
N PRO A 234 16.19 -14.21 -6.18
CA PRO A 234 17.31 -13.89 -5.29
C PRO A 234 17.12 -12.58 -4.54
N ALA A 235 16.67 -11.51 -5.23
CA ALA A 235 16.42 -10.20 -4.64
C ALA A 235 15.35 -10.23 -3.54
N VAL A 236 14.26 -11.00 -3.74
CA VAL A 236 13.21 -11.19 -2.73
C VAL A 236 13.75 -11.97 -1.53
N ARG A 237 14.43 -13.09 -1.78
CA ARG A 237 15.02 -13.93 -0.72
C ARG A 237 15.98 -13.16 0.15
N GLU A 238 16.91 -12.44 -0.48
CA GLU A 238 17.90 -11.63 0.23
C GLU A 238 17.23 -10.53 1.06
N SER A 239 16.27 -9.81 0.47
CA SER A 239 15.54 -8.74 1.15
C SER A 239 14.77 -9.22 2.37
N PHE A 240 14.19 -10.41 2.32
CA PHE A 240 13.45 -11.01 3.44
C PHE A 240 14.31 -11.86 4.39
N GLY A 241 15.65 -11.88 4.20
CA GLY A 241 16.57 -12.66 5.03
C GLY A 241 16.37 -14.17 4.91
N LEU A 242 15.83 -14.65 3.79
CA LEU A 242 15.63 -16.06 3.53
C LEU A 242 16.94 -16.68 3.03
N ALA A 243 17.31 -17.86 3.57
CA ALA A 243 18.51 -18.56 3.16
C ALA A 243 18.54 -18.81 1.65
N SER A 244 19.71 -18.61 1.01
CA SER A 244 19.89 -18.93 -0.41
C SER A 244 19.59 -20.41 -0.67
N ARG A 245 18.62 -20.72 -1.54
CA ARG A 245 18.34 -22.09 -2.00
C ARG A 245 18.84 -22.25 -3.43
N ALA A 246 19.48 -23.38 -3.74
CA ALA A 246 19.72 -23.76 -5.12
C ALA A 246 18.39 -23.79 -5.90
N PRO A 247 18.34 -23.35 -7.17
CA PRO A 247 17.11 -23.32 -7.95
C PRO A 247 16.52 -24.72 -8.04
N GLN A 248 15.36 -24.93 -7.42
CA GLN A 248 14.58 -26.14 -7.62
C GLN A 248 13.77 -25.95 -8.91
N THR A 249 14.04 -26.77 -9.91
CA THR A 249 13.24 -26.82 -11.13
C THR A 249 11.82 -27.28 -10.80
N LEU A 250 10.88 -26.34 -10.76
CA LEU A 250 9.47 -26.66 -10.73
C LEU A 250 9.07 -27.29 -12.08
N PRO A 251 8.21 -28.31 -12.10
CA PRO A 251 7.76 -28.92 -13.36
C PRO A 251 7.03 -27.85 -14.20
N HIS A 252 7.40 -27.77 -15.47
CA HIS A 252 6.90 -26.81 -16.44
C HIS A 252 5.39 -26.91 -16.62
N SER A 253 4.63 -25.93 -16.11
CA SER A 253 3.30 -25.62 -16.59
C SER A 253 3.29 -24.15 -17.00
N ASN A 254 3.06 -23.88 -18.26
CA ASN A 254 2.92 -22.58 -18.94
C ASN A 254 3.56 -21.40 -18.23
N ARG A 255 4.78 -21.04 -18.67
CA ARG A 255 5.48 -19.84 -18.22
C ARG A 255 4.73 -18.58 -18.65
N ALA A 256 3.97 -17.98 -17.75
CA ALA A 256 3.78 -16.55 -17.75
C ALA A 256 5.08 -15.94 -17.19
N THR A 257 5.74 -15.11 -17.96
CA THR A 257 7.09 -14.63 -17.66
C THR A 257 6.96 -13.39 -16.77
N LEU A 258 7.38 -13.49 -15.51
CA LEU A 258 7.65 -12.29 -14.69
C LEU A 258 8.83 -11.56 -15.33
N GLN A 259 8.62 -10.32 -15.78
CA GLN A 259 9.72 -9.47 -16.24
C GLN A 259 10.38 -8.82 -15.03
N GLU A 260 11.59 -9.31 -14.68
CA GLU A 260 12.41 -8.71 -13.64
C GLU A 260 13.33 -7.66 -14.26
N THR A 261 13.18 -6.41 -13.82
CA THR A 261 14.14 -5.35 -14.13
C THR A 261 15.01 -5.12 -12.90
N THR A 262 16.21 -5.66 -12.94
CA THR A 262 17.21 -5.47 -11.87
C THR A 262 17.76 -4.05 -11.94
N VAL A 263 17.66 -3.29 -10.86
CA VAL A 263 18.26 -1.95 -10.77
C VAL A 263 19.74 -2.11 -10.49
N PRO A 264 20.66 -1.60 -11.34
CA PRO A 264 22.09 -1.70 -11.10
C PRO A 264 22.48 -0.94 -9.84
N LEU A 265 23.32 -1.55 -9.02
CA LEU A 265 23.95 -0.95 -7.85
C LEU A 265 24.80 0.26 -8.28
N THR A 266 24.24 1.47 -8.21
CA THR A 266 25.05 2.69 -8.28
C THR A 266 25.85 2.78 -6.98
N ALA A 267 27.18 2.57 -7.10
CA ALA A 267 28.08 2.75 -5.98
C ALA A 267 27.95 4.17 -5.42
N SER A 268 27.45 4.28 -4.20
CA SER A 268 27.49 5.51 -3.41
C SER A 268 28.94 5.97 -3.33
N ARG A 269 29.26 7.09 -4.00
CA ARG A 269 30.52 7.79 -3.81
C ARG A 269 30.57 8.34 -2.39
N ALA A 270 31.29 7.64 -1.53
CA ALA A 270 31.69 8.19 -0.24
C ALA A 270 32.38 9.54 -0.49
N ARG A 271 31.71 10.63 -0.15
CA ARG A 271 32.36 11.94 -0.05
C ARG A 271 33.20 11.95 1.22
N SER A 272 34.48 11.68 1.05
CA SER A 272 35.49 12.01 2.06
C SER A 272 35.46 13.52 2.26
N ARG A 273 35.01 13.94 3.45
CA ARG A 273 35.27 15.31 3.94
C ARG A 273 36.60 15.31 4.67
N CYS A 274 37.56 16.10 4.15
CA CYS A 274 38.62 16.70 4.95
C CYS A 274 38.02 17.69 5.92
#